data_de5d114db81b1529b79dddf3647fa858
#
_entry.id   de5d114db81b1529b79dddf3647fa858
#
_cell.length_a   1.000
_cell.length_b   1.000
_cell.length_c   1.000
_cell.angle_alpha   90.00
_cell.angle_beta   90.00
_cell.angle_gamma   90.00
#
_symmetry.space_group_name_H-M   'P 1'
#
loop_
_entity.id
_entity.type
_entity.pdbx_description
1 polymer ?
#
loop_
_entity_poly.entity_id
_entity_poly.type
_entity_poly.pdbx_seq_one_letter_code
_entity_poly.pdbx_strand_id
1 'polypeptide(L)'
;MITSTILGLLIPFIGTSLGAACVLFMKNELSVKTTKMLSGFAAGVMIAASVWSLLIPALEQSQSLGKMQFVPAVAGFMLGMFFLLILDTITPHMHLDNSVEGPKSNLSRQTMMVLAVTLHNIPEGMAVGVLYASWISGTTTITRACLLYTSDAADE
;
A
#
# COMPACT_ATOMS: atom_id res chain seq x y z
N MET A 1 -23.10 -9.10 4.70
CA MET A 1 -22.14 -8.03 5.00
C MET A 1 -20.88 -8.58 5.67
N ILE A 2 -20.93 -9.17 6.86
CA ILE A 2 -19.75 -9.72 7.57
C ILE A 2 -18.95 -10.70 6.71
N THR A 3 -19.62 -11.64 6.04
CA THR A 3 -18.96 -12.62 5.14
C THR A 3 -18.20 -11.97 3.98
N SER A 4 -18.74 -10.90 3.40
CA SER A 4 -18.11 -10.18 2.29
C SER A 4 -16.87 -9.42 2.77
N THR A 5 -16.90 -8.87 3.98
CA THR A 5 -15.75 -8.17 4.59
C THR A 5 -14.64 -9.16 4.94
N ILE A 6 -15.00 -10.31 5.53
CA ILE A 6 -14.04 -11.37 5.86
C ILE A 6 -13.36 -11.90 4.59
N LEU A 7 -14.14 -12.17 3.53
CA LEU A 7 -13.58 -12.60 2.24
C LEU A 7 -12.65 -11.53 1.65
N GLY A 8 -13.04 -10.25 1.73
CA GLY A 8 -12.23 -9.14 1.22
C GLY A 8 -10.89 -8.97 1.96
N LEU A 9 -10.82 -9.33 3.23
CA LEU A 9 -9.58 -9.32 4.01
C LEU A 9 -8.75 -10.61 3.82
N LEU A 10 -9.43 -11.74 3.60
CA LEU A 10 -8.74 -13.03 3.44
C LEU A 10 -8.09 -13.19 2.07
N ILE A 11 -8.69 -12.65 1.00
CA ILE A 11 -8.17 -12.79 -0.36
C ILE A 11 -6.76 -12.18 -0.49
N PRO A 12 -6.51 -10.92 -0.09
CA PRO A 12 -5.17 -10.34 -0.11
C PRO A 12 -4.20 -11.13 0.77
N PHE A 13 -4.59 -11.47 2.00
CA PHE A 13 -3.77 -12.26 2.92
C PHE A 13 -3.35 -13.61 2.33
N ILE A 14 -4.25 -14.30 1.63
CA ILE A 14 -3.93 -15.56 0.92
C ILE A 14 -3.02 -15.27 -0.27
N GLY A 15 -3.26 -14.18 -1.02
CA GLY A 15 -2.44 -13.75 -2.16
C GLY A 15 -0.99 -13.50 -1.76
N THR A 16 -0.77 -12.65 -0.75
CA THR A 16 0.59 -12.37 -0.23
C THR A 16 1.26 -13.61 0.35
N SER A 17 0.52 -14.44 1.08
CA SER A 17 1.04 -15.70 1.64
C SER A 17 1.47 -16.67 0.55
N LEU A 18 0.69 -16.79 -0.54
CA LEU A 18 1.04 -17.63 -1.70
C LEU A 18 2.23 -17.03 -2.46
N GLY A 19 2.26 -15.71 -2.65
CA GLY A 19 3.40 -15.01 -3.25
C GLY A 19 4.69 -15.26 -2.49
N ALA A 20 4.67 -15.11 -1.17
CA ALA A 20 5.80 -15.42 -0.30
C ALA A 20 6.18 -16.92 -0.36
N ALA A 21 5.21 -17.82 -0.43
CA ALA A 21 5.46 -19.25 -0.56
C ALA A 21 6.16 -19.63 -1.88
N CYS A 22 5.95 -18.86 -2.95
CA CYS A 22 6.67 -19.07 -4.22
C CYS A 22 8.19 -19.00 -4.06
N VAL A 23 8.68 -18.19 -3.10
CA VAL A 23 10.12 -18.10 -2.81
C VAL A 23 10.71 -19.45 -2.34
N LEU A 24 9.91 -20.27 -1.64
CA LEU A 24 10.35 -21.59 -1.16
C LEU A 24 10.62 -22.57 -2.32
N PHE A 25 10.00 -22.37 -3.47
CA PHE A 25 10.20 -23.19 -4.67
C PHE A 25 11.32 -22.68 -5.57
N MET A 26 11.82 -21.48 -5.30
CA MET A 26 12.92 -20.89 -6.05
C MET A 26 14.26 -21.44 -5.56
N LYS A 27 14.97 -22.13 -6.46
CA LYS A 27 16.30 -22.69 -6.17
C LYS A 27 17.44 -21.70 -6.43
N ASN A 28 17.20 -20.66 -7.22
CA ASN A 28 18.18 -19.66 -7.62
C ASN A 28 17.63 -18.25 -7.43
N GLU A 29 18.51 -17.27 -7.32
CA GLU A 29 18.13 -15.87 -7.31
C GLU A 29 17.44 -15.47 -8.63
N LEU A 30 16.47 -14.56 -8.53
CA LEU A 30 15.79 -14.00 -9.70
C LEU A 30 16.80 -13.25 -10.58
N SER A 31 16.65 -13.36 -11.88
CA SER A 31 17.45 -12.54 -12.79
C SER A 31 17.12 -11.05 -12.56
N VAL A 32 18.13 -10.19 -12.72
CA VAL A 32 17.97 -8.73 -12.59
C VAL A 32 16.84 -8.19 -13.48
N LYS A 33 16.67 -8.78 -14.67
CA LYS A 33 15.60 -8.41 -15.59
C LYS A 33 14.22 -8.76 -15.04
N THR A 34 14.06 -9.96 -14.49
CA THR A 34 12.80 -10.42 -13.89
C THR A 34 12.44 -9.59 -12.67
N THR A 35 13.41 -9.30 -11.80
CA THR A 35 13.20 -8.43 -10.62
C THR A 35 12.72 -7.04 -11.03
N LYS A 36 13.36 -6.41 -12.03
CA LYS A 36 12.95 -5.10 -12.53
C LYS A 36 11.55 -5.12 -13.15
N MET A 37 11.20 -6.18 -13.86
CA MET A 37 9.85 -6.32 -14.43
C MET A 37 8.78 -6.47 -13.35
N LEU A 38 9.02 -7.30 -12.35
CA LEU A 38 8.09 -7.49 -11.23
C LEU A 38 7.93 -6.21 -10.41
N SER A 39 9.04 -5.53 -10.07
CA SER A 39 8.97 -4.26 -9.34
C SER A 39 8.26 -3.17 -10.14
N GLY A 40 8.47 -3.11 -11.45
CA GLY A 40 7.75 -2.17 -12.33
C GLY A 40 6.25 -2.48 -12.43
N PHE A 41 5.89 -3.76 -12.46
CA PHE A 41 4.49 -4.19 -12.43
C PHE A 41 3.83 -3.80 -11.10
N ALA A 42 4.45 -4.14 -9.96
CA ALA A 42 3.94 -3.78 -8.63
C ALA A 42 3.75 -2.26 -8.48
N ALA A 43 4.76 -1.46 -8.86
CA ALA A 43 4.65 0.00 -8.84
C ALA A 43 3.49 0.51 -9.72
N GLY A 44 3.28 -0.09 -10.90
CA GLY A 44 2.15 0.25 -11.77
C GLY A 44 0.79 -0.05 -11.14
N VAL A 45 0.65 -1.20 -10.49
CA VAL A 45 -0.56 -1.59 -9.75
C VAL A 45 -0.83 -0.62 -8.61
N MET A 46 0.17 -0.27 -7.80
CA MET A 46 0.03 0.71 -6.71
C MET A 46 -0.42 2.09 -7.21
N ILE A 47 0.19 2.60 -8.29
CA ILE A 47 -0.21 3.89 -8.88
C ILE A 47 -1.65 3.83 -9.38
N ALA A 48 -2.02 2.76 -10.07
CA ALA A 48 -3.38 2.58 -10.55
C ALA A 48 -4.39 2.53 -9.40
N ALA A 49 -4.12 1.76 -8.34
CA ALA A 49 -4.95 1.71 -7.15
C ALA A 49 -5.09 3.09 -6.48
N SER A 50 -4.01 3.84 -6.33
CA SER A 50 -4.01 5.18 -5.75
C SER A 50 -4.90 6.15 -6.53
N VAL A 51 -4.85 6.10 -7.86
CA VAL A 51 -5.66 6.99 -8.70
C VAL A 51 -7.13 6.58 -8.69
N TRP A 52 -7.43 5.32 -9.05
CA TRP A 52 -8.83 4.89 -9.25
C TRP A 52 -9.58 4.61 -7.97
N SER A 53 -8.90 4.15 -6.92
CA SER A 53 -9.57 3.77 -5.68
C SER A 53 -9.54 4.85 -4.60
N LEU A 54 -8.61 5.80 -4.67
CA LEU A 54 -8.47 6.85 -3.64
C LEU A 54 -8.70 8.25 -4.21
N LEU A 55 -7.94 8.68 -5.22
CA LEU A 55 -8.01 10.06 -5.72
C LEU A 55 -9.33 10.38 -6.41
N ILE A 56 -9.78 9.52 -7.33
CA ILE A 56 -11.04 9.75 -8.04
C ILE A 56 -12.23 9.78 -7.08
N PRO A 57 -12.43 8.80 -6.19
CA PRO A 57 -13.51 8.87 -5.20
C PRO A 57 -13.41 10.07 -4.24
N ALA A 58 -12.20 10.49 -3.86
CA ALA A 58 -12.02 11.68 -3.02
C ALA A 58 -12.49 12.96 -3.74
N LEU A 59 -12.21 13.08 -5.04
CA LEU A 59 -12.72 14.19 -5.87
C LEU A 59 -14.24 14.14 -6.01
N GLU A 60 -14.81 12.96 -6.25
CA GLU A 60 -16.26 12.79 -6.36
C GLU A 60 -16.99 13.15 -5.06
N GLN A 61 -16.48 12.74 -3.90
CA GLN A 61 -17.04 13.08 -2.60
C GLN A 61 -16.92 14.59 -2.28
N SER A 62 -15.97 15.27 -2.90
CA SER A 62 -15.69 16.70 -2.67
C SER A 62 -16.41 17.62 -3.64
N GLN A 63 -17.30 17.11 -4.50
CA GLN A 63 -18.02 17.90 -5.51
C GLN A 63 -18.84 19.07 -4.91
N SER A 64 -19.32 18.94 -3.68
CA SER A 64 -20.04 20.01 -2.95
C SER A 64 -19.20 21.27 -2.78
N LEU A 65 -17.86 21.18 -2.87
CA LEU A 65 -16.93 22.31 -2.77
C LEU A 65 -16.75 23.07 -4.10
N GLY A 66 -17.43 22.68 -5.17
CA GLY A 66 -17.37 23.31 -6.49
C GLY A 66 -15.93 23.40 -7.04
N LYS A 67 -15.44 24.61 -7.30
CA LYS A 67 -14.09 24.82 -7.84
C LYS A 67 -12.96 24.34 -6.90
N MET A 68 -13.23 24.16 -5.62
CA MET A 68 -12.25 23.75 -4.60
C MET A 68 -12.30 22.24 -4.32
N GLN A 69 -13.01 21.45 -5.12
CA GLN A 69 -13.16 20.00 -4.95
C GLN A 69 -11.83 19.23 -4.92
N PHE A 70 -10.78 19.75 -5.56
CA PHE A 70 -9.45 19.14 -5.58
C PHE A 70 -8.66 19.34 -4.28
N VAL A 71 -9.01 20.33 -3.46
CA VAL A 71 -8.23 20.71 -2.27
C VAL A 71 -8.11 19.57 -1.25
N PRO A 72 -9.17 18.84 -0.87
CA PRO A 72 -9.05 17.73 0.07
C PRO A 72 -8.14 16.61 -0.45
N ALA A 73 -8.26 16.27 -1.75
CA ALA A 73 -7.44 15.23 -2.36
C ALA A 73 -5.95 15.63 -2.40
N VAL A 74 -5.65 16.87 -2.80
CA VAL A 74 -4.27 17.39 -2.82
C VAL A 74 -3.69 17.50 -1.41
N ALA A 75 -4.46 18.03 -0.46
CA ALA A 75 -4.02 18.12 0.92
C ALA A 75 -3.74 16.75 1.54
N GLY A 76 -4.64 15.80 1.34
CA GLY A 76 -4.45 14.43 1.81
C GLY A 76 -3.22 13.76 1.20
N PHE A 77 -3.01 13.93 -0.11
CA PHE A 77 -1.84 13.41 -0.80
C PHE A 77 -0.53 14.02 -0.26
N MET A 78 -0.48 15.34 -0.10
CA MET A 78 0.68 16.03 0.45
C MET A 78 0.98 15.61 1.90
N LEU A 79 -0.05 15.50 2.74
CA LEU A 79 0.09 15.04 4.12
C LEU A 79 0.57 13.59 4.17
N GLY A 80 0.07 12.72 3.30
CA GLY A 80 0.51 11.34 3.18
C GLY A 80 1.98 11.23 2.77
N MET A 81 2.41 11.99 1.76
CA MET A 81 3.81 12.05 1.35
C MET A 81 4.72 12.54 2.49
N PHE A 82 4.30 13.60 3.20
CA PHE A 82 5.07 14.13 4.31
C PHE A 82 5.14 13.14 5.48
N PHE A 83 4.05 12.44 5.76
CA PHE A 83 4.02 11.39 6.77
C PHE A 83 4.96 10.24 6.44
N LEU A 84 4.95 9.75 5.19
CA LEU A 84 5.87 8.71 4.75
C LEU A 84 7.33 9.17 4.81
N LEU A 85 7.62 10.43 4.43
CA LEU A 85 8.97 10.99 4.55
C LEU A 85 9.45 11.01 6.01
N ILE A 86 8.57 11.35 6.97
CA ILE A 86 8.90 11.29 8.39
C ILE A 86 9.17 9.85 8.80
N LEU A 87 8.33 8.90 8.43
CA LEU A 87 8.54 7.48 8.74
C LEU A 87 9.87 6.98 8.18
N ASP A 88 10.21 7.34 6.96
CA ASP A 88 11.44 6.97 6.31
C ASP A 88 12.67 7.51 7.07
N THR A 89 12.62 8.77 7.50
CA THR A 89 13.73 9.40 8.25
C THR A 89 13.92 8.86 9.68
N ILE A 90 12.85 8.43 10.35
CA ILE A 90 12.92 7.93 11.72
C ILE A 90 13.11 6.40 11.81
N THR A 91 12.85 5.68 10.71
CA THR A 91 12.98 4.23 10.68
C THR A 91 14.39 3.84 10.25
N PRO A 92 15.17 3.10 11.06
CA PRO A 92 16.46 2.59 10.63
C PRO A 92 16.25 1.53 9.56
N HIS A 93 16.75 1.76 8.34
CA HIS A 93 16.69 0.81 7.24
C HIS A 93 18.01 0.76 6.47
N MET A 94 18.21 -0.30 5.72
CA MET A 94 19.44 -0.55 4.99
C MET A 94 19.11 -0.77 3.51
N HIS A 95 19.81 -0.05 2.65
CA HIS A 95 19.73 -0.20 1.21
C HIS A 95 20.48 -1.46 0.72
N LEU A 96 20.21 -1.83 -0.53
CA LEU A 96 20.87 -2.98 -1.17
C LEU A 96 22.40 -2.82 -1.32
N ASP A 97 22.89 -1.58 -1.31
CA ASP A 97 24.31 -1.22 -1.35
C ASP A 97 25.01 -1.24 0.01
N ASN A 98 24.32 -1.72 1.07
CA ASN A 98 24.73 -1.74 2.47
C ASN A 98 24.86 -0.34 3.12
N SER A 99 24.39 0.72 2.49
CA SER A 99 24.23 2.01 3.17
C SER A 99 23.10 1.91 4.21
N VAL A 100 23.33 2.48 5.39
CA VAL A 100 22.35 2.52 6.47
C VAL A 100 21.85 3.94 6.59
N GLU A 101 20.54 4.12 6.45
CA GLU A 101 19.87 5.38 6.67
C GLU A 101 19.02 5.34 7.94
N GLY A 102 18.73 6.52 8.50
CA GLY A 102 17.99 6.66 9.74
C GLY A 102 18.88 6.58 11.01
N PRO A 103 18.26 6.47 12.19
CA PRO A 103 18.97 6.44 13.47
C PRO A 103 19.86 5.20 13.58
N LYS A 104 21.05 5.37 14.18
CA LYS A 104 21.94 4.24 14.48
C LYS A 104 21.22 3.24 15.38
N SER A 105 21.11 1.99 14.94
CA SER A 105 20.50 0.92 15.72
C SER A 105 21.41 -0.31 15.75
N ASN A 106 21.32 -1.07 16.84
CA ASN A 106 22.01 -2.35 17.00
C ASN A 106 21.18 -3.54 16.47
N LEU A 107 20.11 -3.25 15.69
CA LEU A 107 19.23 -4.28 15.14
C LEU A 107 19.93 -5.03 14.02
N SER A 108 19.61 -6.31 13.88
CA SER A 108 20.09 -7.10 12.76
C SER A 108 19.53 -6.54 11.44
N ARG A 109 20.23 -6.76 10.33
CA ARG A 109 19.80 -6.35 9.00
C ARG A 109 18.37 -6.82 8.69
N GLN A 110 18.07 -8.08 9.02
CA GLN A 110 16.75 -8.67 8.80
C GLN A 110 15.66 -7.96 9.62
N THR A 111 15.96 -7.64 10.89
CA THR A 111 15.01 -6.94 11.77
C THR A 111 14.74 -5.52 11.26
N MET A 112 15.75 -4.80 10.79
CA MET A 112 15.57 -3.47 10.20
C MET A 112 14.69 -3.52 8.94
N MET A 113 14.91 -4.50 8.06
CA MET A 113 14.09 -4.67 6.87
C MET A 113 12.63 -4.98 7.23
N VAL A 114 12.40 -5.94 8.14
CA VAL A 114 11.04 -6.29 8.59
C VAL A 114 10.35 -5.09 9.24
N LEU A 115 11.06 -4.33 10.06
CA LEU A 115 10.52 -3.13 10.71
C LEU A 115 10.11 -2.08 9.66
N ALA A 116 10.97 -1.79 8.71
CA ALA A 116 10.70 -0.82 7.65
C ALA A 116 9.45 -1.22 6.84
N VAL A 117 9.38 -2.46 6.35
CA VAL A 117 8.22 -2.97 5.59
C VAL A 117 6.94 -2.91 6.44
N THR A 118 7.01 -3.32 7.71
CA THR A 118 5.84 -3.30 8.61
C THR A 118 5.31 -1.88 8.81
N LEU A 119 6.20 -0.90 9.02
CA LEU A 119 5.80 0.49 9.21
C LEU A 119 5.22 1.11 7.94
N HIS A 120 5.71 0.77 6.76
CA HIS A 120 5.13 1.21 5.49
C HIS A 120 3.73 0.62 5.26
N ASN A 121 3.50 -0.61 5.66
CA ASN A 121 2.19 -1.27 5.49
C ASN A 121 1.09 -0.71 6.43
N ILE A 122 1.43 0.04 7.48
CA ILE A 122 0.43 0.66 8.36
C ILE A 122 -0.45 1.68 7.61
N PRO A 123 0.10 2.69 6.90
CA PRO A 123 -0.71 3.62 6.11
C PRO A 123 -1.55 2.94 5.04
N GLU A 124 -1.01 1.91 4.39
CA GLU A 124 -1.70 1.13 3.36
C GLU A 124 -2.91 0.38 3.95
N GLY A 125 -2.71 -0.31 5.07
CA GLY A 125 -3.81 -0.97 5.77
C GLY A 125 -4.88 0.01 6.27
N MET A 126 -4.48 1.22 6.72
CA MET A 126 -5.43 2.29 7.07
C MET A 126 -6.24 2.76 5.86
N ALA A 127 -5.62 2.94 4.69
CA ALA A 127 -6.31 3.34 3.46
C ALA A 127 -7.35 2.29 3.05
N VAL A 128 -6.98 1.01 3.04
CA VAL A 128 -7.90 -0.10 2.78
C VAL A 128 -9.04 -0.13 3.79
N GLY A 129 -8.76 0.05 5.09
CA GLY A 129 -9.77 0.09 6.14
C GLY A 129 -10.79 1.22 5.95
N VAL A 130 -10.35 2.42 5.58
CA VAL A 130 -11.23 3.57 5.29
C VAL A 130 -12.12 3.27 4.09
N LEU A 131 -11.58 2.68 3.02
CA LEU A 131 -12.37 2.29 1.84
C LEU A 131 -13.45 1.26 2.17
N TYR A 132 -13.11 0.24 2.96
CA TYR A 132 -14.10 -0.74 3.43
C TYR A 132 -15.17 -0.11 4.30
N ALA A 133 -14.81 0.77 5.22
CA ALA A 133 -15.76 1.50 6.05
C ALA A 133 -16.71 2.36 5.21
N SER A 134 -16.19 3.09 4.23
CA SER A 134 -16.98 3.91 3.30
C SER A 134 -17.92 3.06 2.43
N TRP A 135 -17.46 1.90 1.98
CA TRP A 135 -18.30 0.97 1.20
C TRP A 135 -19.44 0.36 2.05
N ILE A 136 -19.15 -0.04 3.30
CA ILE A 136 -20.15 -0.59 4.20
C ILE A 136 -21.20 0.45 4.57
N SER A 137 -20.78 1.70 4.79
CA SER A 137 -21.71 2.82 5.11
C SER A 137 -22.49 3.34 3.91
N GLY A 138 -22.19 2.85 2.69
CA GLY A 138 -22.88 3.27 1.46
C GLY A 138 -22.54 4.72 1.04
N THR A 139 -21.47 5.29 1.56
CA THR A 139 -21.05 6.68 1.25
C THR A 139 -20.19 6.78 0.01
N THR A 140 -19.83 5.66 -0.61
CA THR A 140 -18.99 5.61 -1.81
C THR A 140 -19.64 4.81 -2.91
N THR A 141 -19.37 5.20 -4.17
CA THR A 141 -19.75 4.47 -5.39
C THR A 141 -18.78 3.35 -5.77
N ILE A 142 -17.73 3.13 -4.97
CA ILE A 142 -16.70 2.13 -5.22
C ILE A 142 -17.33 0.73 -5.31
N THR A 143 -17.01 0.00 -6.37
CA THR A 143 -17.45 -1.38 -6.56
C THR A 143 -16.65 -2.36 -5.72
N ARG A 144 -17.19 -3.55 -5.45
CA ARG A 144 -16.47 -4.63 -4.76
C ARG A 144 -15.14 -4.99 -5.45
N ALA A 145 -15.12 -4.98 -6.78
CA ALA A 145 -13.92 -5.28 -7.55
C ALA A 145 -12.82 -4.25 -7.30
N CYS A 146 -13.17 -2.97 -7.20
CA CYS A 146 -12.23 -1.90 -6.92
C CYS A 146 -11.66 -2.01 -5.49
N LEU A 147 -12.48 -2.36 -4.51
CA LEU A 147 -12.03 -2.64 -3.14
C LEU A 147 -11.02 -3.77 -3.05
N LEU A 148 -11.32 -4.91 -3.70
CA LEU A 148 -10.44 -6.07 -3.73
C LEU A 148 -9.10 -5.73 -4.41
N TYR A 149 -9.15 -5.00 -5.52
CA TYR A 149 -7.97 -4.55 -6.24
C TYR A 149 -7.08 -3.63 -5.39
N THR A 150 -7.68 -2.71 -4.62
CA THR A 150 -6.92 -1.80 -3.74
C THR A 150 -6.29 -2.55 -2.57
N SER A 151 -7.00 -3.52 -2.00
CA SER A 151 -6.44 -4.29 -0.90
C SER A 151 -5.31 -5.22 -1.36
N ASP A 152 -5.39 -5.75 -2.59
CA ASP A 152 -4.34 -6.56 -3.19
C ASP A 152 -3.08 -5.72 -3.50
N ALA A 153 -3.28 -4.47 -3.96
CA ALA A 153 -2.19 -3.54 -4.23
C ALA A 153 -1.46 -3.04 -2.97
N ALA A 154 -2.14 -3.01 -1.81
CA ALA A 154 -1.56 -2.60 -0.54
C ALA A 154 -0.71 -3.70 0.12
N ASP A 155 -0.85 -4.95 -0.31
CA ASP A 155 -0.15 -6.11 0.25
C ASP A 155 1.13 -6.48 -0.55
N GLU A 156 1.43 -5.81 -1.65
CA GLU A 156 2.63 -5.99 -2.47
C GLU A 156 3.80 -5.08 -2.03
#